data_45c407652bbe564f27384640b495d0aa
#
_entry.id   45c407652bbe564f27384640b495d0aa
#
_cell.length_a   1.000
_cell.length_b   1.000
_cell.length_c   1.000
_cell.angle_alpha   90.00
_cell.angle_beta   90.00
_cell.angle_gamma   90.00
#
_symmetry.space_group_name_H-M   'P 1'
#
loop_
_entity.id
_entity.type
_entity.pdbx_description
1 polymer ?
#
loop_
_entity_poly.entity_id
_entity_poly.type
_entity_poly.pdbx_seq_one_letter_code
_entity_poly.pdbx_strand_id
1 'polypeptide(L)'
;THVLRGEDLLSSTPRQIRVYQAMGIKTEDFPTFAHLPFVMGQDNAKLSKRNGEVSIAWYREQGYLPEAICNYLALLGWSPGDDRENISMKELTELFTVEKVHSSPARFDMKKLEAINGDKIRALSLEEFATWTMPFLIKAGVITGTDAEIELVKKALPLIQERIVKLDEAPQLLKFLFVEKFAVDTDAVSKISDAAAKDILKRSLADLEGVATWSHESIEAVLRASLIEELGLKPRIAFTALRIATTGSTISPPLFESMELLGKEACLARITQALAL
;
A
#
# COMPACT_ATOMS: atom_id res chain seq x y z
N THR A 1 13.06 -18.77 31.66
CA THR A 1 12.30 -20.04 31.74
C THR A 1 12.32 -20.80 30.43
N HIS A 2 12.29 -20.10 29.27
CA HIS A 2 12.27 -20.71 27.94
C HIS A 2 13.27 -20.00 27.03
N VAL A 3 13.99 -20.76 26.18
CA VAL A 3 14.89 -20.25 25.15
C VAL A 3 14.40 -20.77 23.81
N LEU A 4 13.67 -19.92 23.05
CA LEU A 4 13.22 -20.20 21.69
C LEU A 4 14.12 -19.45 20.71
N ARG A 5 14.79 -20.17 19.79
CA ARG A 5 15.78 -19.59 18.88
C ARG A 5 15.90 -20.40 17.60
N GLY A 6 16.66 -19.90 16.61
CA GLY A 6 16.88 -20.62 15.37
C GLY A 6 17.63 -21.95 15.57
N GLU A 7 17.37 -22.92 14.71
CA GLU A 7 18.00 -24.26 14.73
C GLU A 7 19.51 -24.22 14.47
N ASP A 8 20.05 -23.13 13.90
CA ASP A 8 21.48 -22.90 13.76
C ASP A 8 22.23 -22.87 15.11
N LEU A 9 21.50 -22.59 16.20
CA LEU A 9 22.05 -22.61 17.56
C LEU A 9 21.86 -23.97 18.28
N LEU A 10 21.29 -24.97 17.62
CA LEU A 10 21.06 -26.30 18.22
C LEU A 10 22.36 -26.91 18.72
N SER A 11 23.43 -26.85 17.92
CA SER A 11 24.76 -27.37 18.29
C SER A 11 25.42 -26.64 19.47
N SER A 12 24.95 -25.44 19.82
CA SER A 12 25.44 -24.64 20.95
C SER A 12 24.78 -25.03 22.28
N THR A 13 23.59 -25.63 22.25
CA THR A 13 22.80 -25.96 23.43
C THR A 13 23.55 -26.91 24.40
N PRO A 14 24.19 -28.02 23.96
CA PRO A 14 24.95 -28.90 24.87
C PRO A 14 26.07 -28.16 25.57
N ARG A 15 26.75 -27.24 24.92
CA ARG A 15 27.81 -26.42 25.53
C ARG A 15 27.25 -25.48 26.60
N GLN A 16 26.12 -24.85 26.34
CA GLN A 16 25.45 -23.97 27.31
C GLN A 16 24.95 -24.72 28.51
N ILE A 17 24.41 -25.93 28.36
CA ILE A 17 24.01 -26.81 29.44
C ILE A 17 25.21 -27.12 30.34
N ARG A 18 26.39 -27.39 29.77
CA ARG A 18 27.63 -27.61 30.53
C ARG A 18 28.05 -26.37 31.34
N VAL A 19 27.84 -25.18 30.79
CA VAL A 19 28.12 -23.93 31.51
C VAL A 19 27.19 -23.77 32.70
N TYR A 20 25.87 -24.03 32.54
CA TYR A 20 24.93 -23.99 33.65
C TYR A 20 25.32 -24.99 34.77
N GLN A 21 25.70 -26.20 34.39
CA GLN A 21 26.21 -27.22 35.35
C GLN A 21 27.46 -26.73 36.08
N ALA A 22 28.43 -26.15 35.38
CA ALA A 22 29.64 -25.61 35.97
C ALA A 22 29.39 -24.44 36.93
N MET A 23 28.32 -23.67 36.68
CA MET A 23 27.85 -22.57 37.54
C MET A 23 27.09 -23.07 38.78
N GLY A 24 26.90 -24.38 38.92
CA GLY A 24 26.17 -24.96 40.04
C GLY A 24 24.64 -24.84 39.95
N ILE A 25 24.10 -24.46 38.77
CA ILE A 25 22.67 -24.40 38.53
C ILE A 25 22.14 -25.85 38.45
N LYS A 26 21.06 -26.15 39.17
CA LYS A 26 20.45 -27.46 39.13
C LYS A 26 19.73 -27.70 37.80
N THR A 27 19.67 -28.95 37.37
CA THR A 27 19.03 -29.33 36.09
C THR A 27 17.54 -28.94 36.05
N GLU A 28 16.86 -28.95 37.17
CA GLU A 28 15.47 -28.54 37.34
C GLU A 28 15.24 -27.03 37.07
N ASP A 29 16.29 -26.21 37.23
CA ASP A 29 16.28 -24.77 37.04
C ASP A 29 16.74 -24.37 35.62
N PHE A 30 17.08 -25.33 34.76
CA PHE A 30 17.48 -25.00 33.39
C PHE A 30 16.29 -24.51 32.58
N PRO A 31 16.52 -23.52 31.70
CA PRO A 31 15.47 -23.12 30.76
C PRO A 31 15.09 -24.28 29.82
N THR A 32 13.83 -24.34 29.43
CA THR A 32 13.40 -25.21 28.34
C THR A 32 13.90 -24.66 27.02
N PHE A 33 14.66 -25.47 26.26
CA PHE A 33 15.18 -25.08 24.97
C PHE A 33 14.25 -25.54 23.84
N ALA A 34 13.92 -24.63 22.92
CA ALA A 34 13.25 -24.94 21.68
C ALA A 34 13.99 -24.31 20.50
N HIS A 35 14.07 -25.04 19.39
CA HIS A 35 14.76 -24.60 18.19
C HIS A 35 13.78 -24.54 17.02
N LEU A 36 13.62 -23.35 16.45
CA LEU A 36 12.73 -23.10 15.34
C LEU A 36 13.46 -23.34 14.02
N PRO A 37 12.80 -23.93 13.01
CA PRO A 37 13.39 -24.12 11.71
C PRO A 37 13.67 -22.80 11.01
N PHE A 38 14.52 -22.83 9.97
CA PHE A 38 14.78 -21.67 9.17
C PHE A 38 13.54 -21.23 8.40
N VAL A 39 13.42 -19.91 8.21
CA VAL A 39 12.52 -19.36 7.22
C VAL A 39 13.20 -19.42 5.85
N MET A 40 12.53 -20.01 4.88
CA MET A 40 13.03 -20.21 3.52
C MET A 40 12.51 -19.10 2.61
N GLY A 41 13.38 -18.62 1.71
CA GLY A 41 12.96 -17.74 0.62
C GLY A 41 12.21 -18.48 -0.50
N GLN A 42 11.80 -17.75 -1.51
CA GLN A 42 11.09 -18.33 -2.68
C GLN A 42 11.97 -19.30 -3.48
N ASP A 43 13.27 -19.10 -3.44
CA ASP A 43 14.31 -19.92 -4.09
C ASP A 43 14.66 -21.22 -3.31
N ASN A 44 13.91 -21.53 -2.26
CA ASN A 44 14.23 -22.62 -1.32
C ASN A 44 15.58 -22.47 -0.59
N ALA A 45 16.23 -21.32 -0.67
CA ALA A 45 17.39 -21.01 0.16
C ALA A 45 16.95 -20.40 1.50
N LYS A 46 17.83 -20.48 2.50
CA LYS A 46 17.62 -19.78 3.78
C LYS A 46 17.48 -18.28 3.52
N LEU A 47 16.41 -17.68 4.05
CA LEU A 47 16.23 -16.23 3.99
C LEU A 47 17.44 -15.53 4.64
N SER A 48 18.15 -14.70 3.90
CA SER A 48 19.39 -14.08 4.36
C SER A 48 19.38 -12.57 4.14
N LYS A 49 20.13 -11.85 4.97
CA LYS A 49 20.32 -10.39 4.87
C LYS A 49 20.89 -9.92 3.53
N ARG A 50 21.48 -10.82 2.73
CA ARG A 50 22.02 -10.49 1.40
C ARG A 50 20.96 -10.17 0.37
N ASN A 51 19.71 -10.56 0.63
CA ASN A 51 18.58 -10.31 -0.27
C ASN A 51 17.91 -8.95 -0.04
N GLY A 52 18.48 -8.07 0.82
CA GLY A 52 18.02 -6.69 1.03
C GLY A 52 16.69 -6.52 1.78
N GLU A 53 15.77 -7.45 1.63
CA GLU A 53 14.37 -7.39 2.05
C GLU A 53 14.10 -8.01 3.44
N VAL A 54 15.08 -8.01 4.34
CA VAL A 54 14.99 -8.78 5.60
C VAL A 54 15.11 -7.92 6.85
N SER A 55 15.30 -6.60 6.70
CA SER A 55 15.40 -5.72 7.86
C SER A 55 14.05 -5.07 8.17
N ILE A 56 13.73 -4.94 9.45
CA ILE A 56 12.52 -4.21 9.91
C ILE A 56 12.53 -2.76 9.41
N ALA A 57 13.71 -2.13 9.30
CA ALA A 57 13.86 -0.80 8.75
C ALA A 57 13.35 -0.73 7.29
N TRP A 58 13.72 -1.71 6.46
CA TRP A 58 13.26 -1.78 5.08
C TRP A 58 11.73 -1.88 4.99
N TYR A 59 11.09 -2.78 5.75
CA TYR A 59 9.63 -2.89 5.77
C TYR A 59 8.94 -1.59 6.19
N ARG A 60 9.49 -0.91 7.20
CA ARG A 60 9.00 0.42 7.61
C ARG A 60 9.09 1.43 6.48
N GLU A 61 10.22 1.47 5.76
CA GLU A 61 10.43 2.38 4.63
C GLU A 61 9.53 2.09 3.44
N GLN A 62 9.16 0.84 3.23
CA GLN A 62 8.19 0.41 2.21
C GLN A 62 6.72 0.60 2.65
N GLY A 63 6.47 1.06 3.86
CA GLY A 63 5.11 1.36 4.32
C GLY A 63 4.29 0.16 4.79
N TYR A 64 4.97 -0.86 5.31
CA TYR A 64 4.28 -1.93 6.03
C TYR A 64 3.95 -1.49 7.45
N LEU A 65 2.72 -1.78 7.89
CA LEU A 65 2.27 -1.54 9.25
C LEU A 65 2.90 -2.54 10.23
N PRO A 66 3.31 -2.10 11.43
CA PRO A 66 3.86 -3.01 12.45
C PRO A 66 2.95 -4.20 12.76
N GLU A 67 1.65 -3.98 12.86
CA GLU A 67 0.67 -5.04 13.10
C GLU A 67 0.60 -6.08 11.97
N ALA A 68 0.77 -5.65 10.72
CA ALA A 68 0.81 -6.57 9.58
C ALA A 68 2.05 -7.46 9.64
N ILE A 69 3.21 -6.88 9.97
CA ILE A 69 4.46 -7.63 10.13
C ILE A 69 4.32 -8.63 11.28
N CYS A 70 3.83 -8.22 12.45
CA CYS A 70 3.64 -9.11 13.59
C CYS A 70 2.66 -10.25 13.27
N ASN A 71 1.53 -9.94 12.64
CA ASN A 71 0.55 -10.95 12.23
C ASN A 71 1.17 -11.95 11.25
N TYR A 72 1.87 -11.46 10.22
CA TYR A 72 2.50 -12.31 9.23
C TYR A 72 3.61 -13.19 9.83
N LEU A 73 4.48 -12.63 10.68
CA LEU A 73 5.55 -13.38 11.34
C LEU A 73 5.00 -14.48 12.25
N ALA A 74 3.88 -14.25 12.95
CA ALA A 74 3.22 -15.29 13.74
C ALA A 74 2.80 -16.46 12.83
N LEU A 75 2.17 -16.19 11.69
CA LEU A 75 1.70 -17.21 10.75
C LEU A 75 2.82 -17.99 10.05
N LEU A 76 4.07 -17.53 10.11
CA LEU A 76 5.20 -18.27 9.54
C LEU A 76 5.52 -19.58 10.30
N GLY A 77 5.15 -19.68 11.55
CA GLY A 77 5.48 -20.86 12.34
C GLY A 77 4.38 -21.27 13.32
N TRP A 78 3.21 -20.65 13.25
CA TRP A 78 2.09 -20.88 14.15
C TRP A 78 0.76 -20.71 13.42
N SER A 79 -0.31 -21.30 13.95
CA SER A 79 -1.68 -21.16 13.46
C SER A 79 -2.65 -21.01 14.65
N PRO A 80 -3.70 -20.16 14.52
CA PRO A 80 -4.74 -20.08 15.54
C PRO A 80 -5.55 -21.38 15.69
N GLY A 81 -5.52 -22.26 14.68
CA GLY A 81 -6.27 -23.50 14.60
C GLY A 81 -7.50 -23.43 13.69
N ASP A 82 -7.63 -22.32 12.98
CA ASP A 82 -8.62 -22.08 11.92
C ASP A 82 -7.92 -21.46 10.69
N ASP A 83 -8.67 -21.13 9.64
CA ASP A 83 -8.14 -20.63 8.37
C ASP A 83 -7.98 -19.10 8.35
N ARG A 84 -8.14 -18.41 9.49
CA ARG A 84 -7.96 -16.95 9.56
C ARG A 84 -6.52 -16.55 9.37
N GLU A 85 -6.28 -15.59 8.50
CA GLU A 85 -4.96 -15.03 8.25
C GLU A 85 -4.82 -13.59 8.77
N ASN A 86 -5.94 -12.86 8.88
CA ASN A 86 -5.94 -11.50 9.44
C ASN A 86 -6.33 -11.56 10.91
N ILE A 87 -5.32 -11.44 11.78
CA ILE A 87 -5.44 -11.57 13.23
C ILE A 87 -4.93 -10.28 13.87
N SER A 88 -5.69 -9.69 14.80
CA SER A 88 -5.24 -8.50 15.54
C SER A 88 -4.15 -8.84 16.54
N MET A 89 -3.37 -7.83 16.96
CA MET A 89 -2.36 -8.02 18.03
C MET A 89 -2.98 -8.50 19.33
N LYS A 90 -4.19 -8.07 19.66
CA LYS A 90 -4.92 -8.53 20.83
C LYS A 90 -5.22 -10.03 20.72
N GLU A 91 -5.81 -10.45 19.60
CA GLU A 91 -6.10 -11.88 19.36
C GLU A 91 -4.83 -12.72 19.33
N LEU A 92 -3.73 -12.23 18.74
CA LEU A 92 -2.44 -12.92 18.74
C LEU A 92 -1.96 -13.19 20.17
N THR A 93 -2.03 -12.19 21.06
CA THR A 93 -1.62 -12.35 22.47
C THR A 93 -2.52 -13.30 23.26
N GLU A 94 -3.80 -13.38 22.91
CA GLU A 94 -4.76 -14.28 23.58
C GLU A 94 -4.67 -15.71 23.06
N LEU A 95 -4.41 -15.91 21.76
CA LEU A 95 -4.46 -17.21 21.09
C LEU A 95 -3.10 -17.92 21.00
N PHE A 96 -2.00 -17.16 21.05
CA PHE A 96 -0.67 -17.69 20.87
C PHE A 96 -0.28 -18.61 22.03
N THR A 97 0.11 -19.82 21.68
CA THR A 97 0.75 -20.78 22.62
C THR A 97 1.94 -21.44 21.94
N VAL A 98 2.97 -21.76 22.76
CA VAL A 98 4.21 -22.38 22.25
C VAL A 98 3.95 -23.79 21.70
N GLU A 99 2.97 -24.49 22.24
CA GLU A 99 2.58 -25.84 21.84
C GLU A 99 2.03 -25.93 20.44
N LYS A 100 1.48 -24.81 19.91
CA LYS A 100 0.95 -24.69 18.55
C LYS A 100 2.00 -24.24 17.52
N VAL A 101 3.25 -24.07 17.95
CA VAL A 101 4.34 -23.70 17.03
C VAL A 101 4.75 -24.92 16.20
N HIS A 102 4.81 -24.74 14.88
CA HIS A 102 5.15 -25.82 13.95
C HIS A 102 6.68 -26.04 13.87
N SER A 103 7.08 -27.30 13.79
CA SER A 103 8.48 -27.69 13.62
C SER A 103 8.96 -27.76 12.18
N SER A 104 8.08 -27.53 11.20
CA SER A 104 8.43 -27.54 9.77
C SER A 104 8.89 -26.17 9.30
N PRO A 105 9.88 -26.09 8.38
CA PRO A 105 10.30 -24.82 7.80
C PRO A 105 9.16 -24.06 7.14
N ALA A 106 9.02 -22.78 7.48
CA ALA A 106 8.07 -21.89 6.83
C ALA A 106 8.72 -21.25 5.60
N ARG A 107 7.91 -20.96 4.59
CA ARG A 107 8.34 -20.22 3.40
C ARG A 107 7.84 -18.79 3.48
N PHE A 108 8.75 -17.83 3.26
CA PHE A 108 8.41 -16.42 3.22
C PHE A 108 7.68 -16.09 1.91
N ASP A 109 6.46 -15.58 2.01
CA ASP A 109 5.61 -15.17 0.90
C ASP A 109 5.29 -13.67 1.01
N MET A 110 5.93 -12.88 0.14
CA MET A 110 5.74 -11.43 0.06
C MET A 110 4.29 -11.06 -0.29
N LYS A 111 3.66 -11.81 -1.21
CA LYS A 111 2.28 -11.51 -1.62
C LYS A 111 1.30 -11.69 -0.48
N LYS A 112 1.52 -12.71 0.35
CA LYS A 112 0.73 -12.93 1.56
C LYS A 112 0.90 -11.78 2.56
N LEU A 113 2.15 -11.33 2.77
CA LEU A 113 2.42 -10.18 3.63
C LEU A 113 1.76 -8.90 3.09
N GLU A 114 1.85 -8.64 1.78
CA GLU A 114 1.18 -7.51 1.13
C GLU A 114 -0.34 -7.56 1.28
N ALA A 115 -0.95 -8.73 1.12
CA ALA A 115 -2.39 -8.93 1.32
C ALA A 115 -2.80 -8.60 2.76
N ILE A 116 -2.09 -9.14 3.75
CA ILE A 116 -2.34 -8.84 5.18
C ILE A 116 -2.15 -7.34 5.46
N ASN A 117 -1.10 -6.73 4.90
CA ASN A 117 -0.85 -5.30 5.09
C ASN A 117 -1.97 -4.43 4.48
N GLY A 118 -2.42 -4.75 3.28
CA GLY A 118 -3.56 -4.08 2.65
C GLY A 118 -4.83 -4.21 3.50
N ASP A 119 -5.11 -5.39 4.07
CA ASP A 119 -6.25 -5.59 4.96
C ASP A 119 -6.15 -4.73 6.23
N LYS A 120 -4.95 -4.63 6.81
CA LYS A 120 -4.71 -3.75 7.98
C LYS A 120 -4.87 -2.28 7.62
N ILE A 121 -4.39 -1.84 6.45
CA ILE A 121 -4.58 -0.46 5.96
C ILE A 121 -6.08 -0.15 5.80
N ARG A 122 -6.84 -1.04 5.19
CA ARG A 122 -8.30 -0.87 5.01
C ARG A 122 -9.07 -0.83 6.32
N ALA A 123 -8.58 -1.51 7.34
CA ALA A 123 -9.20 -1.52 8.67
C ALA A 123 -8.91 -0.28 9.53
N LEU A 124 -7.94 0.57 9.14
CA LEU A 124 -7.65 1.81 9.86
C LEU A 124 -8.82 2.80 9.73
N SER A 125 -9.09 3.54 10.78
CA SER A 125 -9.89 4.78 10.67
C SER A 125 -9.16 5.78 9.75
N LEU A 126 -9.92 6.71 9.16
CA LEU A 126 -9.31 7.74 8.29
C LEU A 126 -8.27 8.61 9.04
N GLU A 127 -8.45 8.82 10.32
CA GLU A 127 -7.51 9.58 11.16
C GLU A 127 -6.20 8.81 11.37
N GLU A 128 -6.28 7.52 11.68
CA GLU A 128 -5.11 6.65 11.79
C GLU A 128 -4.41 6.51 10.44
N PHE A 129 -5.18 6.31 9.37
CA PHE A 129 -4.64 6.22 8.01
C PHE A 129 -3.92 7.51 7.60
N ALA A 130 -4.46 8.68 7.94
CA ALA A 130 -3.80 9.96 7.74
C ALA A 130 -2.48 10.03 8.52
N THR A 131 -2.50 9.65 9.78
CA THR A 131 -1.31 9.65 10.64
C THR A 131 -0.19 8.79 10.08
N TRP A 132 -0.51 7.61 9.57
CA TRP A 132 0.47 6.69 8.98
C TRP A 132 0.95 7.14 7.59
N THR A 133 0.10 7.77 6.78
CA THR A 133 0.39 8.12 5.39
C THR A 133 1.17 9.44 5.27
N MET A 134 0.88 10.41 6.14
CA MET A 134 1.46 11.76 6.08
C MET A 134 3.00 11.77 6.00
N PRO A 135 3.75 10.98 6.81
CA PRO A 135 5.21 10.94 6.73
C PRO A 135 5.75 10.53 5.34
N PHE A 136 5.02 9.66 4.62
CA PHE A 136 5.43 9.23 3.27
C PHE A 136 5.24 10.35 2.25
N LEU A 137 4.15 11.12 2.34
CA LEU A 137 3.89 12.26 1.48
C LEU A 137 4.94 13.36 1.67
N ILE A 138 5.31 13.67 2.92
CA ILE A 138 6.33 14.66 3.26
C ILE A 138 7.71 14.17 2.79
N LYS A 139 8.08 12.92 3.08
CA LYS A 139 9.36 12.32 2.67
C LYS A 139 9.54 12.32 1.16
N ALA A 140 8.45 12.08 0.41
CA ALA A 140 8.45 12.11 -1.04
C ALA A 140 8.42 13.53 -1.63
N GLY A 141 8.32 14.58 -0.79
CA GLY A 141 8.23 15.96 -1.24
C GLY A 141 6.92 16.30 -1.96
N VAL A 142 5.87 15.51 -1.77
CA VAL A 142 4.54 15.76 -2.35
C VAL A 142 3.86 16.93 -1.64
N ILE A 143 4.03 17.02 -0.33
CA ILE A 143 3.54 18.11 0.51
C ILE A 143 4.65 18.62 1.42
N THR A 144 4.48 19.86 1.91
CA THR A 144 5.36 20.47 2.92
C THR A 144 4.79 20.36 4.34
N GLY A 145 3.50 20.04 4.46
CA GLY A 145 2.78 19.87 5.72
C GLY A 145 2.06 21.14 6.19
N THR A 146 1.69 22.03 5.28
CA THR A 146 0.80 23.16 5.59
C THR A 146 -0.63 22.68 5.94
N ASP A 147 -1.37 23.44 6.70
CA ASP A 147 -2.75 23.09 7.09
C ASP A 147 -3.66 22.86 5.87
N ALA A 148 -3.49 23.67 4.81
CA ALA A 148 -4.25 23.53 3.57
C ALA A 148 -3.93 22.21 2.84
N GLU A 149 -2.66 21.82 2.76
CA GLU A 149 -2.24 20.55 2.19
C GLU A 149 -2.77 19.36 3.01
N ILE A 150 -2.67 19.44 4.33
CA ILE A 150 -3.16 18.40 5.24
C ILE A 150 -4.67 18.18 5.06
N GLU A 151 -5.45 19.26 4.98
CA GLU A 151 -6.89 19.16 4.76
C GLU A 151 -7.23 18.58 3.37
N LEU A 152 -6.48 18.93 2.34
CA LEU A 152 -6.68 18.33 1.02
C LEU A 152 -6.30 16.84 1.02
N VAL A 153 -5.19 16.47 1.68
CA VAL A 153 -4.81 15.05 1.86
C VAL A 153 -5.93 14.28 2.55
N LYS A 154 -6.47 14.77 3.67
CA LYS A 154 -7.57 14.09 4.40
C LYS A 154 -8.77 13.82 3.51
N LYS A 155 -9.11 14.74 2.61
CA LYS A 155 -10.20 14.55 1.62
C LYS A 155 -9.86 13.52 0.56
N ALA A 156 -8.59 13.38 0.20
CA ALA A 156 -8.13 12.46 -0.83
C ALA A 156 -7.87 11.03 -0.32
N LEU A 157 -7.57 10.86 0.97
CA LEU A 157 -7.24 9.56 1.57
C LEU A 157 -8.29 8.46 1.35
N PRO A 158 -9.62 8.74 1.49
CA PRO A 158 -10.64 7.71 1.22
C PRO A 158 -10.56 7.13 -0.20
N LEU A 159 -10.06 7.90 -1.16
CA LEU A 159 -9.97 7.50 -2.56
C LEU A 159 -8.86 6.47 -2.81
N ILE A 160 -7.89 6.38 -1.90
CA ILE A 160 -6.73 5.50 -2.07
C ILE A 160 -6.65 4.37 -1.05
N GLN A 161 -7.32 4.47 0.10
CA GLN A 161 -7.24 3.48 1.19
C GLN A 161 -7.56 2.05 0.74
N GLU A 162 -8.59 1.89 -0.09
CA GLU A 162 -8.99 0.59 -0.65
C GLU A 162 -8.05 0.07 -1.76
N ARG A 163 -7.16 0.92 -2.27
CA ARG A 163 -6.38 0.65 -3.48
C ARG A 163 -4.93 0.31 -3.21
N ILE A 164 -4.39 0.77 -2.09
CA ILE A 164 -3.00 0.55 -1.73
C ILE A 164 -2.85 -0.67 -0.83
N VAL A 165 -1.73 -1.33 -0.96
CA VAL A 165 -1.31 -2.41 -0.06
C VAL A 165 -0.11 -2.01 0.80
N LYS A 166 0.55 -0.89 0.46
CA LYS A 166 1.65 -0.29 1.21
C LYS A 166 1.51 1.22 1.24
N LEU A 167 1.94 1.86 2.33
CA LEU A 167 1.82 3.31 2.49
C LEU A 167 2.73 4.11 1.56
N ASP A 168 3.83 3.52 1.07
CA ASP A 168 4.74 4.15 0.11
C ASP A 168 4.14 4.33 -1.30
N GLU A 169 2.96 3.73 -1.56
CA GLU A 169 2.22 3.91 -2.81
C GLU A 169 1.42 5.24 -2.83
N ALA A 170 1.07 5.77 -1.65
CA ALA A 170 0.24 6.97 -1.53
C ALA A 170 0.83 8.22 -2.23
N PRO A 171 2.15 8.52 -2.14
CA PRO A 171 2.74 9.65 -2.84
C PRO A 171 2.50 9.63 -4.35
N GLN A 172 2.67 8.49 -4.99
CA GLN A 172 2.46 8.36 -6.44
C GLN A 172 1.01 8.61 -6.84
N LEU A 173 0.06 8.15 -6.01
CA LEU A 173 -1.38 8.30 -6.29
C LEU A 173 -1.89 9.71 -6.02
N LEU A 174 -1.29 10.47 -5.09
CA LEU A 174 -1.78 11.77 -4.68
C LEU A 174 -0.97 12.95 -5.22
N LYS A 175 0.24 12.73 -5.77
CA LYS A 175 1.13 13.81 -6.24
C LYS A 175 0.45 14.79 -7.18
N PHE A 176 -0.49 14.33 -8.03
CA PHE A 176 -1.16 15.17 -9.01
C PHE A 176 -1.96 16.33 -8.39
N LEU A 177 -2.39 16.21 -7.13
CA LEU A 177 -3.13 17.26 -6.41
C LEU A 177 -2.23 18.43 -5.98
N PHE A 178 -0.91 18.21 -5.87
CA PHE A 178 0.02 19.14 -5.22
C PHE A 178 1.11 19.68 -6.16
N VAL A 179 1.15 19.23 -7.42
CA VAL A 179 2.17 19.69 -8.36
C VAL A 179 1.87 21.12 -8.87
N GLU A 180 2.85 22.02 -8.79
CA GLU A 180 2.78 23.35 -9.35
C GLU A 180 2.81 23.32 -10.89
N LYS A 181 3.67 22.48 -11.46
CA LYS A 181 3.80 22.29 -12.92
C LYS A 181 3.30 20.91 -13.29
N PHE A 182 2.15 20.90 -13.92
CA PHE A 182 1.56 19.65 -14.40
C PHE A 182 2.35 19.13 -15.61
N ALA A 183 2.62 17.82 -15.57
CA ALA A 183 3.21 17.09 -16.69
C ALA A 183 2.57 15.70 -16.80
N VAL A 184 2.45 15.23 -18.03
CA VAL A 184 1.99 13.85 -18.30
C VAL A 184 3.18 12.92 -18.25
N ASP A 185 3.04 11.78 -17.60
CA ASP A 185 4.05 10.73 -17.54
C ASP A 185 4.44 10.30 -18.98
N THR A 186 5.71 10.13 -19.25
CA THR A 186 6.24 9.93 -20.62
C THR A 186 5.62 8.71 -21.31
N ASP A 187 5.36 7.63 -20.57
CA ASP A 187 4.73 6.41 -21.06
C ASP A 187 3.21 6.58 -21.35
N ALA A 188 2.60 7.62 -20.79
CA ALA A 188 1.19 7.93 -20.98
C ALA A 188 0.92 8.88 -22.15
N VAL A 189 1.92 9.67 -22.59
CA VAL A 189 1.77 10.65 -23.69
C VAL A 189 1.21 10.03 -24.95
N SER A 190 1.71 8.87 -25.37
CA SER A 190 1.24 8.18 -26.58
C SER A 190 -0.24 7.82 -26.57
N LYS A 191 -0.86 7.69 -25.38
CA LYS A 191 -2.28 7.32 -25.20
C LYS A 191 -3.23 8.51 -25.31
N ILE A 192 -2.72 9.73 -25.36
CA ILE A 192 -3.52 10.97 -25.50
C ILE A 192 -3.13 11.79 -26.71
N SER A 193 -2.10 11.39 -27.46
CA SER A 193 -1.61 12.14 -28.64
C SER A 193 -2.32 11.75 -29.95
N ASP A 194 -3.06 10.66 -29.98
CA ASP A 194 -3.81 10.25 -31.17
C ASP A 194 -5.07 11.11 -31.40
N ALA A 195 -5.57 11.14 -32.64
CA ALA A 195 -6.70 11.96 -33.02
C ALA A 195 -7.97 11.62 -32.22
N ALA A 196 -8.23 10.34 -31.96
CA ALA A 196 -9.41 9.91 -31.23
C ALA A 196 -9.37 10.40 -29.78
N ALA A 197 -8.22 10.28 -29.10
CA ALA A 197 -8.05 10.80 -27.76
C ALA A 197 -8.20 12.33 -27.72
N LYS A 198 -7.63 13.05 -28.70
CA LYS A 198 -7.79 14.51 -28.81
C LYS A 198 -9.25 14.93 -29.05
N ASP A 199 -10.01 14.19 -29.82
CA ASP A 199 -11.45 14.48 -30.02
C ASP A 199 -12.25 14.25 -28.72
N ILE A 200 -11.94 13.19 -27.97
CA ILE A 200 -12.50 12.95 -26.63
C ILE A 200 -12.21 14.13 -25.70
N LEU A 201 -10.94 14.58 -25.65
CA LEU A 201 -10.54 15.68 -24.77
C LEU A 201 -11.19 17.01 -25.16
N LYS A 202 -11.30 17.33 -26.46
CA LYS A 202 -12.00 18.53 -26.95
C LYS A 202 -13.48 18.53 -26.54
N ARG A 203 -14.16 17.43 -26.78
CA ARG A 203 -15.57 17.27 -26.41
C ARG A 203 -15.74 17.42 -24.89
N SER A 204 -14.91 16.72 -24.10
CA SER A 204 -14.95 16.80 -22.64
C SER A 204 -14.69 18.22 -22.13
N LEU A 205 -13.76 18.96 -22.75
CA LEU A 205 -13.47 20.34 -22.37
C LEU A 205 -14.72 21.23 -22.52
N ALA A 206 -15.37 21.16 -23.68
CA ALA A 206 -16.58 21.95 -23.97
C ALA A 206 -17.74 21.59 -22.98
N ASP A 207 -17.93 20.30 -22.70
CA ASP A 207 -18.98 19.84 -21.80
C ASP A 207 -18.72 20.27 -20.35
N LEU A 208 -17.46 20.18 -19.89
CA LEU A 208 -17.06 20.54 -18.52
C LEU A 208 -17.09 22.04 -18.26
N GLU A 209 -16.87 22.88 -19.29
CA GLU A 209 -17.03 24.35 -19.17
C GLU A 209 -18.46 24.74 -18.74
N GLY A 210 -19.47 23.96 -19.21
CA GLY A 210 -20.88 24.16 -18.88
C GLY A 210 -21.32 23.70 -17.48
N VAL A 211 -20.49 22.94 -16.76
CA VAL A 211 -20.83 22.41 -15.42
C VAL A 211 -20.92 23.53 -14.39
N ALA A 212 -22.12 23.80 -13.88
CA ALA A 212 -22.37 24.85 -12.89
C ALA A 212 -21.92 24.46 -11.48
N THR A 213 -22.27 23.25 -11.04
CA THR A 213 -21.85 22.70 -9.73
C THR A 213 -20.77 21.67 -9.96
N TRP A 214 -19.55 21.93 -9.45
CA TRP A 214 -18.40 21.06 -9.63
C TRP A 214 -18.37 20.00 -8.55
N SER A 215 -19.08 18.90 -8.76
CA SER A 215 -19.08 17.71 -7.92
C SER A 215 -18.83 16.46 -8.78
N HIS A 216 -18.33 15.38 -8.18
CA HIS A 216 -18.03 14.15 -8.90
C HIS A 216 -19.27 13.59 -9.62
N GLU A 217 -20.48 13.69 -9.03
CA GLU A 217 -21.72 13.24 -9.65
C GLU A 217 -22.05 14.07 -10.91
N SER A 218 -21.92 15.41 -10.82
CA SER A 218 -22.21 16.30 -11.94
C SER A 218 -21.21 16.12 -13.08
N ILE A 219 -19.94 15.97 -12.76
CA ILE A 219 -18.84 15.68 -13.72
C ILE A 219 -19.11 14.35 -14.41
N GLU A 220 -19.40 13.30 -13.63
CA GLU A 220 -19.69 11.97 -14.18
C GLU A 220 -20.93 11.99 -15.09
N ALA A 221 -22.02 12.61 -14.64
CA ALA A 221 -23.27 12.66 -15.40
C ALA A 221 -23.07 13.32 -16.77
N VAL A 222 -22.43 14.48 -16.81
CA VAL A 222 -22.18 15.23 -18.06
C VAL A 222 -21.28 14.43 -19.02
N LEU A 223 -20.19 13.87 -18.51
CA LEU A 223 -19.26 13.12 -19.35
C LEU A 223 -19.83 11.77 -19.82
N ARG A 224 -20.67 11.10 -19.02
CA ARG A 224 -21.35 9.88 -19.45
C ARG A 224 -22.38 10.17 -20.55
N ALA A 225 -23.21 11.18 -20.35
CA ALA A 225 -24.20 11.56 -21.35
C ALA A 225 -23.53 11.84 -22.71
N SER A 226 -22.48 12.67 -22.73
CA SER A 226 -21.80 13.08 -23.94
C SER A 226 -20.96 11.94 -24.57
N LEU A 227 -20.05 11.32 -23.79
CA LEU A 227 -19.07 10.41 -24.34
C LEU A 227 -19.61 8.97 -24.53
N ILE A 228 -20.47 8.53 -23.63
CA ILE A 228 -20.95 7.14 -23.62
C ILE A 228 -22.30 7.03 -24.35
N GLU A 229 -23.28 7.89 -24.00
CA GLU A 229 -24.62 7.78 -24.53
C GLU A 229 -24.75 8.38 -25.93
N GLU A 230 -24.20 9.59 -26.16
CA GLU A 230 -24.24 10.25 -27.47
C GLU A 230 -23.20 9.69 -28.46
N LEU A 231 -21.93 9.55 -28.04
CA LEU A 231 -20.84 9.11 -28.93
C LEU A 231 -20.65 7.58 -28.94
N GLY A 232 -21.32 6.83 -28.07
CA GLY A 232 -21.24 5.35 -28.02
C GLY A 232 -19.87 4.80 -27.64
N LEU A 233 -19.01 5.60 -26.98
CA LEU A 233 -17.67 5.17 -26.60
C LEU A 233 -17.68 4.20 -25.43
N LYS A 234 -16.76 3.24 -25.43
CA LYS A 234 -16.56 2.39 -24.25
C LYS A 234 -15.98 3.21 -23.10
N PRO A 235 -16.51 3.09 -21.87
CA PRO A 235 -16.04 3.88 -20.70
C PRO A 235 -14.51 3.85 -20.50
N ARG A 236 -13.89 2.68 -20.72
CA ARG A 236 -12.44 2.55 -20.61
C ARG A 236 -11.69 3.46 -21.60
N ILE A 237 -12.18 3.63 -22.82
CA ILE A 237 -11.54 4.47 -23.84
C ILE A 237 -11.73 5.95 -23.47
N ALA A 238 -13.00 6.34 -23.24
CA ALA A 238 -13.36 7.72 -22.93
C ALA A 238 -12.62 8.25 -21.69
N PHE A 239 -12.65 7.49 -20.58
CA PHE A 239 -12.12 7.95 -19.31
C PHE A 239 -10.61 7.73 -19.12
N THR A 240 -9.95 6.92 -19.97
CA THR A 240 -8.48 6.83 -19.93
C THR A 240 -7.82 8.11 -20.40
N ALA A 241 -8.31 8.71 -21.48
CA ALA A 241 -7.77 9.98 -21.99
C ALA A 241 -7.92 11.11 -20.96
N LEU A 242 -9.12 11.22 -20.37
CA LEU A 242 -9.40 12.20 -19.31
C LEU A 242 -8.54 11.99 -18.06
N ARG A 243 -8.38 10.74 -17.63
CA ARG A 243 -7.52 10.40 -16.49
C ARG A 243 -6.10 10.91 -16.71
N ILE A 244 -5.52 10.58 -17.84
CA ILE A 244 -4.16 11.01 -18.18
C ILE A 244 -4.08 12.54 -18.27
N ALA A 245 -5.05 13.17 -18.93
CA ALA A 245 -5.07 14.62 -19.10
C ALA A 245 -5.21 15.37 -17.76
N THR A 246 -5.88 14.82 -16.75
CA THR A 246 -6.13 15.50 -15.47
C THR A 246 -5.12 15.12 -14.39
N THR A 247 -4.68 13.85 -14.34
CA THR A 247 -3.79 13.35 -13.28
C THR A 247 -2.35 13.14 -13.74
N GLY A 248 -2.09 13.17 -15.04
CA GLY A 248 -0.76 12.91 -15.63
C GLY A 248 -0.42 11.43 -15.80
N SER A 249 -1.23 10.51 -15.30
CA SER A 249 -0.89 9.08 -15.24
C SER A 249 -2.05 8.19 -15.68
N THR A 250 -1.74 6.98 -16.10
CA THR A 250 -2.76 5.95 -16.39
C THR A 250 -3.34 5.32 -15.12
N ILE A 251 -2.64 5.44 -14.00
CA ILE A 251 -3.05 4.93 -12.69
C ILE A 251 -3.26 6.12 -11.76
N SER A 252 -4.48 6.25 -11.25
CA SER A 252 -4.86 7.31 -10.32
C SER A 252 -5.99 6.81 -9.39
N PRO A 253 -6.36 7.57 -8.37
CA PRO A 253 -7.62 7.37 -7.65
C PRO A 253 -8.83 7.42 -8.59
N PRO A 254 -10.07 7.20 -8.11
CA PRO A 254 -11.27 7.34 -8.93
C PRO A 254 -11.29 8.68 -9.66
N LEU A 255 -11.66 8.65 -10.97
CA LEU A 255 -11.44 9.81 -11.86
C LEU A 255 -12.26 11.04 -11.46
N PHE A 256 -13.56 10.87 -11.25
CA PHE A 256 -14.47 12.00 -11.06
C PHE A 256 -14.24 12.67 -9.72
N GLU A 257 -14.01 11.89 -8.67
CA GLU A 257 -13.63 12.38 -7.34
C GLU A 257 -12.24 13.06 -7.37
N SER A 258 -11.31 12.54 -8.18
CA SER A 258 -10.02 13.19 -8.39
C SER A 258 -10.18 14.55 -9.07
N MET A 259 -11.07 14.66 -10.05
CA MET A 259 -11.38 15.92 -10.75
C MET A 259 -12.09 16.90 -9.82
N GLU A 260 -13.00 16.44 -8.97
CA GLU A 260 -13.65 17.28 -7.95
C GLU A 260 -12.62 17.91 -7.02
N LEU A 261 -11.71 17.09 -6.45
CA LEU A 261 -10.66 17.57 -5.54
C LEU A 261 -9.66 18.50 -6.22
N LEU A 262 -9.35 18.25 -7.50
CA LEU A 262 -8.45 19.09 -8.29
C LEU A 262 -9.04 20.47 -8.56
N GLY A 263 -10.37 20.57 -8.69
CA GLY A 263 -11.10 21.78 -9.00
C GLY A 263 -11.25 22.04 -10.51
N LYS A 264 -12.30 22.80 -10.85
CA LYS A 264 -12.71 23.07 -12.25
C LYS A 264 -11.60 23.73 -13.07
N GLU A 265 -11.03 24.81 -12.57
CA GLU A 265 -10.03 25.60 -13.28
C GLU A 265 -8.79 24.75 -13.62
N ALA A 266 -8.27 23.99 -12.65
CA ALA A 266 -7.12 23.13 -12.86
C ALA A 266 -7.43 21.99 -13.84
N CYS A 267 -8.61 21.38 -13.78
CA CYS A 267 -9.03 20.35 -14.73
C CYS A 267 -9.06 20.87 -16.16
N LEU A 268 -9.72 22.01 -16.40
CA LEU A 268 -9.82 22.61 -17.73
C LEU A 268 -8.46 23.02 -18.28
N ALA A 269 -7.61 23.63 -17.45
CA ALA A 269 -6.25 24.00 -17.83
C ALA A 269 -5.40 22.80 -18.24
N ARG A 270 -5.46 21.69 -17.47
CA ARG A 270 -4.70 20.47 -17.76
C ARG A 270 -5.21 19.75 -19.02
N ILE A 271 -6.52 19.70 -19.25
CA ILE A 271 -7.08 19.14 -20.48
C ILE A 271 -6.62 19.98 -21.68
N THR A 272 -6.63 21.30 -21.57
CA THR A 272 -6.13 22.22 -22.63
C THR A 272 -4.65 21.99 -22.88
N GLN A 273 -3.82 21.84 -21.85
CA GLN A 273 -2.41 21.52 -21.98
C GLN A 273 -2.20 20.15 -22.65
N ALA A 274 -2.98 19.14 -22.30
CA ALA A 274 -2.91 17.80 -22.90
C ALA A 274 -3.26 17.80 -24.39
N LEU A 275 -4.17 18.67 -24.83
CA LEU A 275 -4.50 18.85 -26.25
C LEU A 275 -3.35 19.43 -27.10
N ALA A 276 -2.40 20.11 -26.45
CA ALA A 276 -1.23 20.70 -27.10
C ALA A 276 -0.06 19.69 -27.27
N LEU A 277 -0.14 18.51 -26.64
CA LEU A 277 0.82 17.40 -26.79
C LEU A 277 0.54 16.62 -28.08
#